data_9d1c741c430c7ab0af2808b30c77685e
#
_entry.id   9d1c741c430c7ab0af2808b30c77685e
#
_cell.length_a   1.000
_cell.length_b   1.000
_cell.length_c   1.000
_cell.angle_alpha   90.00
_cell.angle_beta   90.00
_cell.angle_gamma   90.00
#
_symmetry.space_group_name_H-M   'P 1'
#
loop_
_entity.id
_entity.type
_entity.pdbx_description
1 polymer ?
#
loop_
_entity_poly.entity_id
_entity_poly.type
_entity_poly.pdbx_seq_one_letter_code
_entity_poly.pdbx_strand_id
1 'polypeptide(L)'
;MKTKTCLFIAFFLLSLAACSKDTNLPASIETPLGTFKSCGTGEETWGYNYIFERNGKEAALFAMFTPGSVGKKDVEKMLGLLQKFYSKLPDAEKNIISFAAKNAAEGKYEDVILNTGRVYCISYYQEEKAKDANIVYSLVTEEHIRGCDFIQVYSDLKGNLESASLVGWQD
;
A
#
# COMPACT_ATOMS: atom_id res chain seq x y z
N MET A 1 13.13 -18.73 -14.94
CA MET A 1 12.08 -17.72 -15.06
C MET A 1 12.11 -16.75 -13.87
N LYS A 2 13.17 -15.91 -13.73
CA LYS A 2 13.36 -15.05 -12.53
C LYS A 2 13.33 -13.54 -12.83
N THR A 3 12.81 -13.12 -14.00
CA THR A 3 13.02 -11.74 -14.47
C THR A 3 11.75 -10.89 -14.57
N LYS A 4 10.56 -11.43 -14.30
CA LYS A 4 9.31 -10.68 -14.50
C LYS A 4 8.82 -9.88 -13.28
N THR A 5 9.14 -10.31 -12.06
CA THR A 5 8.68 -9.63 -10.84
C THR A 5 9.41 -8.30 -10.60
N CYS A 6 10.71 -8.22 -10.91
CA CYS A 6 11.47 -6.96 -10.82
C CYS A 6 11.01 -5.88 -11.81
N LEU A 7 10.45 -6.26 -12.96
CA LEU A 7 10.05 -5.29 -13.99
C LEU A 7 8.80 -4.51 -13.58
N PHE A 8 7.93 -5.10 -12.80
CA PHE A 8 6.64 -4.49 -12.40
C PHE A 8 6.82 -3.38 -11.36
N ILE A 9 7.67 -3.62 -10.37
CA ILE A 9 7.99 -2.60 -9.35
C ILE A 9 8.82 -1.48 -9.98
N ALA A 10 9.72 -1.78 -10.93
CA ALA A 10 10.46 -0.77 -11.69
C ALA A 10 9.54 0.11 -12.54
N PHE A 11 8.44 -0.42 -13.09
CA PHE A 11 7.48 0.39 -13.86
C PHE A 11 6.66 1.33 -12.97
N PHE A 12 6.28 0.87 -11.77
CA PHE A 12 5.62 1.71 -10.77
C PHE A 12 6.57 2.81 -10.25
N LEU A 13 7.86 2.51 -10.12
CA LEU A 13 8.89 3.48 -9.70
C LEU A 13 9.23 4.51 -10.77
N LEU A 14 9.16 4.17 -12.06
CA LEU A 14 9.45 5.10 -13.15
C LEU A 14 8.33 6.13 -13.38
N SER A 15 7.08 5.81 -13.07
CA SER A 15 5.97 6.77 -13.11
C SER A 15 5.98 7.77 -11.94
N LEU A 16 6.75 7.51 -10.87
CA LEU A 16 6.84 8.33 -9.68
C LEU A 16 7.78 9.55 -9.82
N ALA A 17 8.43 9.76 -10.97
CA ALA A 17 9.37 10.85 -11.16
C ALA A 17 8.74 12.21 -11.53
N ALA A 18 7.42 12.30 -11.65
CA ALA A 18 6.73 13.56 -11.92
C ALA A 18 6.45 14.31 -10.61
N CYS A 19 7.43 15.08 -10.12
CA CYS A 19 7.21 16.05 -9.03
C CYS A 19 6.24 17.15 -9.48
N SER A 20 5.06 17.22 -8.86
CA SER A 20 4.21 18.40 -8.98
C SER A 20 4.79 19.56 -8.14
N LYS A 21 4.83 20.76 -8.70
CA LYS A 21 5.55 21.93 -8.15
C LYS A 21 4.77 22.77 -7.11
N ASP A 22 3.55 22.38 -6.72
CA ASP A 22 2.63 23.32 -6.05
C ASP A 22 2.24 22.97 -4.60
N THR A 23 2.98 22.10 -3.92
CA THR A 23 2.74 21.89 -2.50
C THR A 23 3.91 22.42 -1.68
N ASN A 24 3.62 23.25 -0.64
CA ASN A 24 4.59 23.65 0.40
C ASN A 24 5.06 22.43 1.25
N LEU A 25 4.94 21.23 0.74
CA LEU A 25 5.34 20.00 1.40
C LEU A 25 6.80 19.69 1.06
N PRO A 26 7.61 19.22 2.02
CA PRO A 26 9.02 18.92 1.79
C PRO A 26 9.17 17.72 0.83
N ALA A 27 10.29 17.70 0.09
CA ALA A 27 10.61 16.58 -0.82
C ALA A 27 10.85 15.25 -0.08
N SER A 28 11.18 15.31 1.22
CA SER A 28 11.33 14.14 2.07
C SER A 28 11.01 14.44 3.52
N ILE A 29 10.61 13.41 4.26
CA ILE A 29 10.32 13.48 5.70
C ILE A 29 11.05 12.34 6.39
N GLU A 30 11.90 12.70 7.37
CA GLU A 30 12.59 11.73 8.20
C GLU A 30 11.65 11.19 9.28
N THR A 31 11.68 9.88 9.47
CA THR A 31 10.91 9.18 10.51
C THR A 31 11.78 8.13 11.20
N PRO A 32 11.39 7.58 12.35
CA PRO A 32 12.11 6.49 13.00
C PRO A 32 12.28 5.23 12.14
N LEU A 33 11.42 5.01 11.13
CA LEU A 33 11.54 3.89 10.19
C LEU A 33 12.50 4.18 9.04
N GLY A 34 12.68 5.44 8.68
CA GLY A 34 13.51 5.88 7.56
C GLY A 34 12.96 7.12 6.87
N THR A 35 13.55 7.45 5.72
CA THR A 35 13.20 8.63 4.94
C THR A 35 12.06 8.35 3.99
N PHE A 36 10.92 8.95 4.21
CA PHE A 36 9.82 8.97 3.25
C PHE A 36 10.09 10.04 2.19
N LYS A 37 10.02 9.65 0.93
CA LYS A 37 10.22 10.53 -0.23
C LYS A 37 8.89 10.90 -0.84
N SER A 38 8.75 12.15 -1.29
CA SER A 38 7.56 12.58 -2.01
C SER A 38 7.45 11.84 -3.34
N CYS A 39 6.23 11.46 -3.72
CA CYS A 39 5.93 10.76 -4.96
C CYS A 39 4.58 11.22 -5.52
N GLY A 40 4.49 11.36 -6.85
CA GLY A 40 3.22 11.55 -7.56
C GLY A 40 2.67 10.21 -7.98
N THR A 41 1.37 10.01 -7.79
CA THR A 41 0.66 8.77 -8.18
C THR A 41 -0.36 9.05 -9.30
N GLY A 42 -0.24 10.16 -10.00
CA GLY A 42 -1.13 10.65 -11.06
C GLY A 42 -1.42 12.14 -10.92
N GLU A 43 -2.29 12.68 -11.74
CA GLU A 43 -2.63 14.12 -11.73
C GLU A 43 -3.43 14.53 -10.47
N GLU A 44 -4.18 13.59 -9.88
CA GLU A 44 -5.11 13.85 -8.77
C GLU A 44 -4.64 13.32 -7.41
N THR A 45 -3.61 12.50 -7.37
CA THR A 45 -3.13 11.89 -6.13
C THR A 45 -1.65 12.16 -5.93
N TRP A 46 -1.31 12.55 -4.73
CA TRP A 46 0.05 12.81 -4.30
C TRP A 46 0.36 12.06 -3.02
N GLY A 47 1.65 11.89 -2.70
CA GLY A 47 1.97 11.15 -1.51
C GLY A 47 3.43 11.13 -1.11
N TYR A 48 3.70 10.32 -0.12
CA TYR A 48 5.03 9.95 0.35
C TYR A 48 5.17 8.44 0.38
N ASN A 49 6.33 7.95 -0.03
CA ASN A 49 6.66 6.53 0.04
C ASN A 49 7.95 6.28 0.82
N TYR A 50 8.03 5.10 1.40
CA TYR A 50 9.23 4.51 1.97
C TYR A 50 9.31 3.05 1.50
N ILE A 51 10.35 2.73 0.73
CA ILE A 51 10.62 1.40 0.18
C ILE A 51 11.77 0.79 0.96
N PHE A 52 11.63 -0.44 1.39
CA PHE A 52 12.58 -1.15 2.22
C PHE A 52 12.55 -2.67 1.96
N GLU A 53 13.46 -3.39 2.57
CA GLU A 53 13.47 -4.86 2.52
C GLU A 53 12.86 -5.44 3.79
N ARG A 54 11.94 -6.41 3.62
CA ARG A 54 11.34 -7.18 4.71
C ARG A 54 11.43 -8.68 4.38
N ASN A 55 12.13 -9.43 5.21
CA ASN A 55 12.35 -10.88 5.02
C ASN A 55 12.95 -11.23 3.65
N GLY A 56 13.94 -10.45 3.18
CA GLY A 56 14.60 -10.67 1.88
C GLY A 56 13.74 -10.30 0.66
N LYS A 57 12.61 -9.61 0.86
CA LYS A 57 11.70 -9.18 -0.21
C LYS A 57 11.38 -7.70 -0.06
N GLU A 58 11.23 -7.02 -1.18
CA GLU A 58 10.85 -5.61 -1.19
C GLU A 58 9.46 -5.42 -0.57
N ALA A 59 9.33 -4.35 0.21
CA ALA A 59 8.10 -3.90 0.83
C ALA A 59 8.02 -2.36 0.80
N ALA A 60 6.83 -1.81 0.98
CA ALA A 60 6.62 -0.37 0.93
C ALA A 60 5.57 0.13 1.92
N LEU A 61 5.72 1.39 2.33
CA LEU A 61 4.71 2.16 3.02
C LEU A 61 4.36 3.39 2.17
N PHE A 62 3.07 3.68 2.01
CA PHE A 62 2.58 4.83 1.26
C PHE A 62 1.60 5.66 2.08
N ALA A 63 1.79 6.98 2.10
CA ALA A 63 0.76 7.93 2.49
C ALA A 63 0.27 8.62 1.21
N MET A 64 -1.00 8.44 0.86
CA MET A 64 -1.60 8.95 -0.38
C MET A 64 -2.75 9.91 -0.05
N PHE A 65 -2.79 11.04 -0.76
CA PHE A 65 -3.79 12.09 -0.55
C PHE A 65 -3.96 12.94 -1.80
N THR A 66 -5.08 13.64 -1.90
CA THR A 66 -5.33 14.60 -2.98
C THR A 66 -4.41 15.84 -2.82
N PRO A 67 -3.72 16.30 -3.89
CA PRO A 67 -2.89 17.50 -3.85
C PRO A 67 -3.67 18.71 -3.29
N GLY A 68 -3.02 19.47 -2.40
CA GLY A 68 -3.62 20.64 -1.77
C GLY A 68 -4.63 20.36 -0.65
N SER A 69 -5.01 19.09 -0.42
CA SER A 69 -5.98 18.72 0.63
C SER A 69 -5.36 18.61 2.03
N VAL A 70 -4.05 18.48 2.13
CA VAL A 70 -3.35 18.25 3.40
C VAL A 70 -2.14 19.16 3.57
N GLY A 71 -1.86 19.55 4.81
CA GLY A 71 -0.66 20.28 5.21
C GLY A 71 0.41 19.35 5.80
N LYS A 72 1.59 19.90 6.08
CA LYS A 72 2.73 19.15 6.65
C LYS A 72 2.36 18.34 7.91
N LYS A 73 1.59 18.93 8.84
CA LYS A 73 1.15 18.26 10.07
C LYS A 73 0.23 17.07 9.79
N ASP A 74 -0.61 17.16 8.76
CA ASP A 74 -1.48 16.06 8.37
C ASP A 74 -0.67 14.89 7.81
N VAL A 75 0.33 15.19 6.96
CA VAL A 75 1.27 14.18 6.44
C VAL A 75 2.05 13.53 7.58
N GLU A 76 2.61 14.28 8.52
CA GLU A 76 3.30 13.73 9.68
C GLU A 76 2.40 12.77 10.49
N LYS A 77 1.12 13.12 10.66
CA LYS A 77 0.12 12.26 11.30
C LYS A 77 -0.14 10.97 10.51
N MET A 78 -0.28 11.08 9.18
CA MET A 78 -0.45 9.91 8.30
C MET A 78 0.74 8.96 8.39
N LEU A 79 1.97 9.50 8.34
CA LEU A 79 3.18 8.70 8.47
C LEU A 79 3.29 8.04 9.86
N GLY A 80 2.90 8.74 10.92
CA GLY A 80 2.82 8.17 12.26
C GLY A 80 1.82 7.02 12.39
N LEU A 81 0.68 7.11 11.70
CA LEU A 81 -0.29 6.01 11.62
C LEU A 81 0.28 4.82 10.84
N LEU A 82 0.89 5.04 9.68
CA LEU A 82 1.55 3.97 8.91
C LEU A 82 2.61 3.23 9.74
N GLN A 83 3.44 3.96 10.49
CA GLN A 83 4.42 3.36 11.41
C GLN A 83 3.75 2.46 12.46
N LYS A 84 2.64 2.93 13.04
CA LYS A 84 1.86 2.15 14.01
C LYS A 84 1.29 0.87 13.39
N PHE A 85 0.75 0.93 12.18
CA PHE A 85 0.23 -0.25 11.49
C PHE A 85 1.36 -1.21 11.09
N TYR A 86 2.46 -0.68 10.59
CA TYR A 86 3.62 -1.49 10.24
C TYR A 86 4.23 -2.20 11.47
N SER A 87 4.34 -1.52 12.61
CA SER A 87 4.86 -2.15 13.83
C SER A 87 4.01 -3.30 14.35
N LYS A 88 2.72 -3.31 14.03
CA LYS A 88 1.78 -4.39 14.38
C LYS A 88 1.67 -5.48 13.31
N LEU A 89 2.25 -5.25 12.13
CA LEU A 89 2.10 -6.17 11.00
C LEU A 89 2.59 -7.60 11.32
N PRO A 90 3.71 -7.83 12.04
CA PRO A 90 4.14 -9.20 12.37
C PRO A 90 3.05 -10.04 13.05
N ASP A 91 2.26 -9.43 13.93
CA ASP A 91 1.19 -10.10 14.67
C ASP A 91 -0.12 -10.14 13.87
N ALA A 92 -0.37 -9.16 13.01
CA ALA A 92 -1.61 -9.00 12.26
C ALA A 92 -1.61 -9.70 10.89
N GLU A 93 -0.45 -9.97 10.29
CA GLU A 93 -0.33 -10.41 8.89
C GLU A 93 -1.09 -11.69 8.61
N LYS A 94 -1.01 -12.68 9.51
CA LYS A 94 -1.75 -13.94 9.35
C LYS A 94 -3.27 -13.72 9.30
N ASN A 95 -3.79 -12.80 10.12
CA ASN A 95 -5.21 -12.46 10.13
C ASN A 95 -5.62 -11.72 8.85
N ILE A 96 -4.78 -10.80 8.35
CA ILE A 96 -4.99 -10.08 7.09
C ILE A 96 -5.04 -11.06 5.91
N ILE A 97 -4.08 -11.99 5.83
CA ILE A 97 -4.03 -13.04 4.80
C ILE A 97 -5.27 -13.93 4.88
N SER A 98 -5.66 -14.37 6.08
CA SER A 98 -6.86 -15.21 6.27
C SER A 98 -8.15 -14.47 5.89
N PHE A 99 -8.23 -13.18 6.17
CA PHE A 99 -9.35 -12.34 5.75
C PHE A 99 -9.41 -12.19 4.23
N ALA A 100 -8.25 -11.90 3.59
CA ALA A 100 -8.14 -11.82 2.14
C ALA A 100 -8.57 -13.12 1.45
N ALA A 101 -8.09 -14.27 1.95
CA ALA A 101 -8.39 -15.59 1.42
C ALA A 101 -9.89 -15.88 1.38
N LYS A 102 -10.62 -15.51 2.43
CA LYS A 102 -12.07 -15.75 2.54
C LYS A 102 -12.92 -14.77 1.76
N ASN A 103 -12.48 -13.51 1.64
CA ASN A 103 -13.33 -12.41 1.16
C ASN A 103 -12.94 -11.93 -0.24
N ALA A 104 -11.70 -12.11 -0.69
CA ALA A 104 -11.33 -11.79 -2.05
C ALA A 104 -11.87 -12.85 -3.00
N ALA A 105 -12.61 -12.43 -4.04
CA ALA A 105 -13.23 -13.31 -5.03
C ALA A 105 -14.05 -14.46 -4.40
N GLU A 106 -14.79 -14.17 -3.34
CA GLU A 106 -15.69 -15.13 -2.69
C GLU A 106 -15.02 -16.45 -2.27
N GLY A 107 -13.73 -16.37 -1.91
CA GLY A 107 -12.93 -17.52 -1.47
C GLY A 107 -12.40 -18.42 -2.60
N LYS A 108 -12.61 -18.06 -3.87
CA LYS A 108 -12.19 -18.87 -5.03
C LYS A 108 -10.69 -19.23 -5.05
N TYR A 109 -9.84 -18.37 -4.46
CA TYR A 109 -8.38 -18.54 -4.41
C TYR A 109 -7.87 -18.72 -2.98
N GLU A 110 -8.72 -19.22 -2.08
CA GLU A 110 -8.45 -19.32 -0.65
C GLU A 110 -7.12 -20.03 -0.36
N ASP A 111 -6.92 -21.22 -0.93
CA ASP A 111 -5.70 -22.02 -0.69
C ASP A 111 -4.43 -21.32 -1.18
N VAL A 112 -4.47 -20.68 -2.36
CA VAL A 112 -3.32 -19.96 -2.91
C VAL A 112 -2.95 -18.80 -2.01
N ILE A 113 -3.95 -18.01 -1.57
CA ILE A 113 -3.73 -16.84 -0.72
C ILE A 113 -3.23 -17.26 0.67
N LEU A 114 -3.79 -18.31 1.28
CA LEU A 114 -3.37 -18.81 2.59
C LEU A 114 -1.93 -19.31 2.58
N ASN A 115 -1.54 -20.04 1.52
CA ASN A 115 -0.26 -20.71 1.47
C ASN A 115 0.89 -19.83 0.96
N THR A 116 0.61 -18.85 0.09
CA THR A 116 1.65 -18.07 -0.59
C THR A 116 1.51 -16.55 -0.45
N GLY A 117 0.41 -16.10 0.15
CA GLY A 117 0.14 -14.67 0.35
C GLY A 117 1.10 -14.00 1.34
N ARG A 118 1.51 -12.77 1.03
CA ARG A 118 2.24 -11.88 1.95
C ARG A 118 1.83 -10.44 1.76
N VAL A 119 1.83 -9.68 2.81
CA VAL A 119 1.67 -8.22 2.74
C VAL A 119 2.99 -7.61 2.25
N TYR A 120 2.97 -6.93 1.11
CA TYR A 120 4.14 -6.22 0.58
C TYR A 120 4.01 -4.70 0.69
N CYS A 121 2.79 -4.17 0.85
CA CYS A 121 2.58 -2.74 0.99
C CYS A 121 1.49 -2.44 2.01
N ILE A 122 1.68 -1.35 2.78
CA ILE A 122 0.64 -0.74 3.61
C ILE A 122 0.50 0.70 3.15
N SER A 123 -0.71 1.08 2.75
CA SER A 123 -1.03 2.43 2.31
C SER A 123 -2.04 3.08 3.26
N TYR A 124 -1.78 4.33 3.62
CA TYR A 124 -2.80 5.25 4.12
C TYR A 124 -3.37 5.98 2.91
N TYR A 125 -4.67 5.92 2.73
CA TYR A 125 -5.35 6.57 1.62
C TYR A 125 -6.44 7.50 2.14
N GLN A 126 -6.41 8.76 1.68
CA GLN A 126 -7.42 9.77 2.01
C GLN A 126 -7.88 10.48 0.75
N GLU A 127 -9.14 10.31 0.41
CA GLU A 127 -9.79 11.10 -0.64
C GLU A 127 -10.24 12.46 -0.10
N GLU A 128 -10.21 13.48 -0.96
CA GLU A 128 -10.61 14.87 -0.61
C GLU A 128 -12.03 14.95 -0.02
N LYS A 129 -12.93 14.09 -0.49
CA LYS A 129 -14.35 14.09 -0.10
C LYS A 129 -14.71 13.03 0.93
N ALA A 130 -13.84 12.07 1.18
CA ALA A 130 -14.10 11.01 2.14
C ALA A 130 -13.79 11.54 3.56
N LYS A 131 -14.79 11.47 4.45
CA LYS A 131 -14.56 11.72 5.88
C LYS A 131 -13.73 10.60 6.53
N ASP A 132 -13.65 9.46 5.88
CA ASP A 132 -13.03 8.25 6.37
C ASP A 132 -11.77 7.96 5.56
N ALA A 133 -10.63 8.00 6.24
CA ALA A 133 -9.38 7.55 5.70
C ALA A 133 -9.25 6.04 5.96
N ASN A 134 -8.69 5.32 5.00
CA ASN A 134 -8.52 3.89 5.08
C ASN A 134 -7.04 3.50 5.16
N ILE A 135 -6.78 2.38 5.82
CA ILE A 135 -5.53 1.64 5.69
C ILE A 135 -5.78 0.51 4.68
N VAL A 136 -4.93 0.44 3.69
CA VAL A 136 -5.01 -0.60 2.65
C VAL A 136 -3.76 -1.46 2.73
N TYR A 137 -3.95 -2.75 2.97
CA TYR A 137 -2.89 -3.75 2.86
C TYR A 137 -2.93 -4.32 1.45
N SER A 138 -1.82 -4.21 0.72
CA SER A 138 -1.67 -4.86 -0.57
C SER A 138 -0.87 -6.15 -0.41
N LEU A 139 -1.45 -7.26 -0.86
CA LEU A 139 -0.85 -8.58 -0.78
C LEU A 139 -0.47 -9.06 -2.18
N VAL A 140 0.61 -9.81 -2.27
CA VAL A 140 0.98 -10.59 -3.44
C VAL A 140 1.05 -12.07 -3.08
N THR A 141 0.85 -12.93 -4.06
CA THR A 141 1.00 -14.38 -3.95
C THR A 141 2.20 -14.84 -4.78
N GLU A 142 2.88 -15.92 -4.37
CA GLU A 142 3.96 -16.52 -5.17
C GLU A 142 3.39 -17.24 -6.39
N GLU A 143 2.22 -17.84 -6.25
CA GLU A 143 1.46 -18.42 -7.35
C GLU A 143 0.62 -17.33 -8.02
N HIS A 144 0.60 -17.36 -9.36
CA HIS A 144 -0.13 -16.39 -10.14
C HIS A 144 -1.65 -16.66 -10.07
N ILE A 145 -2.39 -15.66 -9.62
CA ILE A 145 -3.86 -15.64 -9.75
C ILE A 145 -4.18 -14.95 -11.07
N ARG A 146 -4.85 -15.68 -11.99
CA ARG A 146 -5.16 -15.17 -13.32
C ARG A 146 -5.98 -13.88 -13.25
N GLY A 147 -5.50 -12.83 -13.94
CA GLY A 147 -6.16 -11.52 -13.98
C GLY A 147 -6.01 -10.72 -12.68
N CYS A 148 -5.10 -11.12 -11.80
CA CYS A 148 -4.85 -10.43 -10.54
C CYS A 148 -3.36 -10.12 -10.39
N ASP A 149 -3.03 -8.85 -10.17
CA ASP A 149 -1.66 -8.41 -9.88
C ASP A 149 -1.39 -8.37 -8.38
N PHE A 150 -2.40 -7.98 -7.61
CA PHE A 150 -2.34 -7.95 -6.15
C PHE A 150 -3.75 -8.00 -5.54
N ILE A 151 -3.79 -8.25 -4.26
CA ILE A 151 -5.03 -8.29 -3.47
C ILE A 151 -5.00 -7.09 -2.53
N GLN A 152 -6.09 -6.34 -2.46
CA GLN A 152 -6.25 -5.26 -1.49
C GLN A 152 -7.16 -5.70 -0.36
N VAL A 153 -6.75 -5.41 0.88
CA VAL A 153 -7.56 -5.56 2.08
C VAL A 153 -7.69 -4.19 2.73
N TYR A 154 -8.90 -3.73 2.88
CA TYR A 154 -9.23 -2.44 3.47
C TYR A 154 -9.51 -2.59 4.96
N SER A 155 -9.01 -1.66 5.74
CA SER A 155 -9.34 -1.56 7.16
C SER A 155 -9.62 -0.12 7.57
N ASP A 156 -10.39 0.05 8.65
CA ASP A 156 -10.53 1.35 9.32
C ASP A 156 -9.22 1.75 10.03
N LEU A 157 -9.16 2.97 10.55
CA LEU A 157 -7.99 3.48 11.30
C LEU A 157 -7.81 2.84 12.69
N LYS A 158 -8.74 1.98 13.13
CA LYS A 158 -8.63 1.18 14.35
C LYS A 158 -8.00 -0.19 14.07
N GLY A 159 -7.99 -0.62 12.79
CA GLY A 159 -7.45 -1.89 12.31
C GLY A 159 -8.51 -2.97 12.13
N ASN A 160 -9.80 -2.63 12.12
CA ASN A 160 -10.85 -3.57 11.77
C ASN A 160 -10.84 -3.79 10.25
N LEU A 161 -10.75 -5.03 9.82
CA LEU A 161 -10.76 -5.40 8.40
C LEU A 161 -12.20 -5.33 7.88
N GLU A 162 -12.42 -4.65 6.75
CA GLU A 162 -13.75 -4.31 6.22
C GLU A 162 -14.07 -5.04 4.93
N SER A 163 -13.12 -5.06 3.98
CA SER A 163 -13.32 -5.70 2.68
C SER A 163 -12.01 -6.18 2.08
N ALA A 164 -12.11 -7.09 1.11
CA ALA A 164 -10.98 -7.55 0.30
C ALA A 164 -11.40 -7.67 -1.16
N SER A 165 -10.49 -7.35 -2.09
CA SER A 165 -10.71 -7.44 -3.53
C SER A 165 -9.47 -7.88 -4.28
N LEU A 166 -9.66 -8.60 -5.39
CA LEU A 166 -8.61 -8.82 -6.38
C LEU A 166 -8.48 -7.57 -7.24
N VAL A 167 -7.25 -7.12 -7.47
CA VAL A 167 -6.93 -5.99 -8.34
C VAL A 167 -6.04 -6.48 -9.46
N GLY A 168 -6.47 -6.27 -10.70
CA GLY A 168 -5.75 -6.65 -11.89
C GLY A 168 -6.02 -5.68 -13.02
N TRP A 169 -5.18 -5.76 -14.06
CA TRP A 169 -5.44 -5.03 -15.29
C TRP A 169 -6.62 -5.68 -16.01
N GLN A 170 -7.63 -4.88 -16.34
CA GLN A 170 -8.64 -5.31 -17.32
C GLN A 170 -7.95 -5.26 -18.69
N ASP A 171 -7.84 -6.44 -19.35
CA ASP A 171 -7.42 -6.54 -20.73
C ASP A 171 -8.40 -5.83 -21.67
#